data_7a9c0b38c18002d43bc8e0b001c6075b
#
_entry.id   7a9c0b38c18002d43bc8e0b001c6075b
#
_cell.length_a   1.000
_cell.length_b   1.000
_cell.length_c   1.000
_cell.angle_alpha   90.00
_cell.angle_beta   90.00
_cell.angle_gamma   90.00
#
_symmetry.space_group_name_H-M   'P 1'
#
loop_
_entity.id
_entity.type
_entity.pdbx_description
1 polymer ?
#
loop_
_entity_poly.entity_id
_entity_poly.type
_entity_poly.pdbx_seq_one_letter_code
_entity_poly.pdbx_strand_id
1 'polypeptide(L)'
;LKRNFIIALIASMLLTSFTSLGKVQASDIPHERYWGKDRYETSIKISQKGWENGAKYVVLASGQGYADALSSAPFANFIDAPILLTKGDKLEDEILKEIKRLDPSRVYIIGGEGSISEHVEDEIKSKITNDVERFKGGDRYETSMKIAQRLPNKEKVILASGEGYADALSAAPIAAINSMPIVLTPGDRLPKLAEDYLKKDEVKVVYIIGGTASISDTIEKKLPSSIRIYGKDRFETNAEIIRNFPLDFDYKNAYITLGAGETGNEFADALTGSVLAAKDRAPVLLTGKNLNSNTKAIANEVLFPSTKFKVLGGVNNVSDKLVEDTKVTITDDFLAKDKEYTSNTLGNAMISEDGIKLKNSKIKGNLYVKSDDVLLKNTDVNGTIYLDPGRDGEVRLEKVKADKIVVLSGRDEEDGIYLEDVDANSLEVKSGSKVKVNLRPGTYIKKIHVLANTLIENYQGDYKEIIVPKTPNYKELELTGTFSENIIVEGQVELKTTGGAYVRDILIKTDKEDVVILDGKFDDVKVYTGADIKVTEKASARIFGETVKAQTKTEIYVPKGADVRIEKIRPYNVTGDGKDNALN
;
A
#
# COMPACT_ATOMS: atom_id res chain seq x y z
N LEU A 1 24.50 20.06 -63.86
CA LEU A 1 24.60 20.82 -62.58
C LEU A 1 23.23 21.09 -61.92
N LYS A 2 22.12 21.28 -62.66
CA LYS A 2 20.79 21.60 -62.06
C LYS A 2 20.05 20.41 -61.46
N ARG A 3 20.39 19.16 -61.77
CA ARG A 3 19.70 17.96 -61.25
C ARG A 3 20.25 17.49 -59.87
N ASN A 4 21.49 17.80 -59.56
CA ASN A 4 22.13 17.46 -58.29
C ASN A 4 21.83 18.46 -57.17
N PHE A 5 21.42 19.72 -57.54
CA PHE A 5 21.01 20.72 -56.54
C PHE A 5 19.61 20.49 -55.98
N ILE A 6 18.70 19.86 -56.76
CA ILE A 6 17.33 19.54 -56.32
C ILE A 6 17.33 18.33 -55.37
N ILE A 7 18.23 17.37 -55.58
CA ILE A 7 18.34 16.18 -54.68
C ILE A 7 18.97 16.58 -53.33
N ALA A 8 19.90 17.55 -53.32
CA ALA A 8 20.48 18.09 -52.09
C ALA A 8 19.48 18.94 -51.28
N LEU A 9 18.54 19.62 -51.93
CA LEU A 9 17.50 20.41 -51.26
C LEU A 9 16.40 19.53 -50.65
N ILE A 10 16.04 18.41 -51.30
CA ILE A 10 15.06 17.45 -50.81
C ILE A 10 15.65 16.59 -49.65
N ALA A 11 16.95 16.29 -49.72
CA ALA A 11 17.64 15.62 -48.60
C ALA A 11 17.82 16.54 -47.38
N SER A 12 17.95 17.87 -47.57
CA SER A 12 18.01 18.82 -46.44
C SER A 12 16.65 19.13 -45.83
N MET A 13 15.53 18.98 -46.58
CA MET A 13 14.18 19.15 -46.06
C MET A 13 13.64 17.89 -45.36
N LEU A 14 14.22 16.70 -45.60
CA LEU A 14 13.89 15.47 -44.87
C LEU A 14 14.72 15.27 -43.58
N LEU A 15 15.78 16.10 -43.38
CA LEU A 15 16.57 16.06 -42.14
C LEU A 15 16.19 17.14 -41.10
N THR A 16 15.21 17.99 -41.39
CA THR A 16 14.80 19.07 -40.48
C THR A 16 13.45 18.80 -39.78
N SER A 17 12.88 17.59 -39.92
CA SER A 17 11.71 17.18 -39.15
C SER A 17 12.03 16.28 -37.93
N PHE A 18 13.30 16.10 -37.58
CA PHE A 18 13.67 15.76 -36.22
C PHE A 18 13.69 17.05 -35.39
N THR A 19 12.50 17.64 -35.18
CA THR A 19 12.33 18.58 -34.09
C THR A 19 12.81 17.91 -32.83
N SER A 20 13.82 18.49 -32.22
CA SER A 20 14.27 18.23 -30.88
C SER A 20 13.05 17.91 -30.01
N LEU A 21 12.87 16.65 -29.68
CA LEU A 21 12.11 16.25 -28.49
C LEU A 21 12.82 16.99 -27.36
N GLY A 22 12.25 18.12 -26.94
CA GLY A 22 12.70 18.80 -25.74
C GLY A 22 12.69 17.74 -24.63
N LYS A 23 13.86 17.53 -24.03
CA LYS A 23 13.88 16.87 -22.72
C LYS A 23 12.92 17.68 -21.87
N VAL A 24 11.71 17.17 -21.65
CA VAL A 24 10.86 17.69 -20.60
C VAL A 24 11.63 17.41 -19.33
N GLN A 25 12.26 18.44 -18.80
CA GLN A 25 12.84 18.40 -17.48
C GLN A 25 11.71 18.00 -16.57
N ALA A 26 11.91 16.92 -15.80
CA ALA A 26 10.98 16.53 -14.73
C ALA A 26 10.58 17.82 -14.01
N SER A 27 9.28 18.10 -13.92
CA SER A 27 8.78 19.34 -13.35
C SER A 27 9.56 19.60 -12.07
N ASP A 28 10.14 20.81 -11.93
CA ASP A 28 10.80 21.27 -10.70
C ASP A 28 9.77 21.36 -9.57
N ILE A 29 9.23 20.19 -9.14
CA ILE A 29 8.49 20.12 -7.88
C ILE A 29 9.57 20.12 -6.82
N PRO A 30 9.76 21.23 -6.11
CA PRO A 30 10.77 21.32 -5.08
C PRO A 30 10.42 20.29 -4.00
N HIS A 31 11.41 19.52 -3.55
CA HIS A 31 11.24 18.64 -2.42
C HIS A 31 11.29 19.45 -1.11
N GLU A 32 10.51 19.06 -0.13
CA GLU A 32 10.58 19.61 1.22
C GLU A 32 11.64 18.84 2.03
N ARG A 33 12.38 19.54 2.90
CA ARG A 33 13.41 18.92 3.72
C ARG A 33 13.21 19.25 5.20
N TYR A 34 13.17 18.22 6.04
CA TYR A 34 13.07 18.34 7.49
C TYR A 34 14.39 17.90 8.12
N TRP A 35 15.15 18.86 8.65
CA TRP A 35 16.45 18.62 9.24
C TRP A 35 16.86 19.71 10.22
N GLY A 36 17.71 19.36 11.17
CA GLY A 36 18.38 20.25 12.11
C GLY A 36 19.88 19.93 12.20
N LYS A 37 20.58 20.61 13.07
CA LYS A 37 22.02 20.40 13.28
C LYS A 37 22.36 18.98 13.78
N ASP A 38 21.39 18.35 14.43
CA ASP A 38 21.48 17.01 14.97
C ASP A 38 20.09 16.32 14.96
N ARG A 39 20.02 15.06 15.41
CA ARG A 39 18.78 14.28 15.47
C ARG A 39 17.71 14.86 16.38
N TYR A 40 18.12 15.57 17.42
CA TYR A 40 17.19 16.22 18.36
C TYR A 40 16.48 17.39 17.68
N GLU A 41 17.24 18.27 17.04
CA GLU A 41 16.66 19.38 16.27
C GLU A 41 15.87 18.88 15.04
N THR A 42 16.30 17.79 14.37
CA THR A 42 15.53 17.16 13.29
C THR A 42 14.16 16.70 13.82
N SER A 43 14.09 16.06 15.00
CA SER A 43 12.81 15.66 15.61
C SER A 43 11.89 16.84 15.89
N ILE A 44 12.45 17.99 16.30
CA ILE A 44 11.71 19.24 16.48
C ILE A 44 11.13 19.73 15.14
N LYS A 45 11.93 19.75 14.06
CA LYS A 45 11.45 20.21 12.74
C LYS A 45 10.31 19.33 12.20
N ILE A 46 10.40 18.02 12.39
CA ILE A 46 9.35 17.07 12.06
C ILE A 46 8.08 17.34 12.89
N SER A 47 8.24 17.54 14.20
CA SER A 47 7.15 17.90 15.11
C SER A 47 6.46 19.20 14.71
N GLN A 48 7.23 20.27 14.46
CA GLN A 48 6.72 21.57 14.03
C GLN A 48 5.90 21.46 12.74
N LYS A 49 6.30 20.58 11.80
CA LYS A 49 5.58 20.38 10.55
C LYS A 49 4.30 19.55 10.72
N GLY A 50 4.34 18.51 11.51
CA GLY A 50 3.21 17.59 11.65
C GLY A 50 2.14 18.05 12.65
N TRP A 51 2.54 18.95 13.60
CA TRP A 51 1.69 19.42 14.70
C TRP A 51 1.85 20.93 14.89
N GLU A 52 1.56 21.69 13.85
CA GLU A 52 1.71 23.16 13.82
C GLU A 52 0.88 23.85 14.93
N ASN A 53 -0.31 23.33 15.22
CA ASN A 53 -1.25 23.86 16.19
C ASN A 53 -1.16 23.23 17.60
N GLY A 54 -0.07 22.51 17.90
CA GLY A 54 0.10 21.78 19.15
C GLY A 54 -0.34 20.32 19.05
N ALA A 55 -0.14 19.56 20.14
CA ALA A 55 -0.48 18.14 20.21
C ALA A 55 -0.94 17.76 21.61
N LYS A 56 -2.06 17.05 21.73
CA LYS A 56 -2.59 16.60 23.02
C LYS A 56 -1.63 15.68 23.77
N TYR A 57 -0.80 14.96 23.02
CA TYR A 57 0.17 13.99 23.54
C TYR A 57 1.54 14.18 22.89
N VAL A 58 2.59 13.83 23.61
CA VAL A 58 3.97 13.78 23.12
C VAL A 58 4.56 12.42 23.48
N VAL A 59 5.26 11.80 22.55
CA VAL A 59 6.09 10.62 22.80
C VAL A 59 7.54 11.06 22.88
N LEU A 60 8.21 10.82 24.00
CA LEU A 60 9.61 11.14 24.22
C LEU A 60 10.44 9.87 24.21
N ALA A 61 11.44 9.80 23.33
CA ALA A 61 12.32 8.65 23.17
C ALA A 61 13.79 9.04 23.24
N SER A 62 14.68 8.09 23.55
CA SER A 62 16.12 8.33 23.57
C SER A 62 16.67 8.51 22.16
N GLY A 63 17.40 9.59 21.92
CA GLY A 63 18.16 9.81 20.70
C GLY A 63 19.55 9.14 20.70
N GLN A 64 19.97 8.53 21.81
CA GLN A 64 21.27 7.87 21.94
C GLN A 64 21.22 6.37 21.59
N GLY A 65 20.02 5.77 21.66
CA GLY A 65 19.78 4.39 21.32
C GLY A 65 18.39 4.16 20.71
N TYR A 66 18.31 3.23 19.76
CA TYR A 66 17.07 2.95 19.04
C TYR A 66 16.17 1.92 19.74
N ALA A 67 16.75 1.13 20.64
CA ALA A 67 16.22 -0.15 21.04
C ALA A 67 14.77 -0.13 21.55
N ASP A 68 14.46 0.79 22.47
CA ASP A 68 13.10 0.91 23.03
C ASP A 68 12.14 1.63 22.08
N ALA A 69 12.67 2.57 21.27
CA ALA A 69 11.86 3.46 20.44
C ALA A 69 11.34 2.82 19.16
N LEU A 70 11.94 1.70 18.67
CA LEU A 70 11.60 1.07 17.38
C LEU A 70 10.11 0.69 17.25
N SER A 71 9.45 0.35 18.34
CA SER A 71 8.05 -0.07 18.36
C SER A 71 7.05 1.08 18.62
N SER A 72 7.55 2.34 18.79
CA SER A 72 6.72 3.45 19.25
C SER A 72 5.90 4.14 18.16
N ALA A 73 6.31 4.08 16.89
CA ALA A 73 5.65 4.81 15.81
C ALA A 73 4.15 4.47 15.63
N PRO A 74 3.70 3.20 15.67
CA PRO A 74 2.28 2.89 15.59
C PRO A 74 1.47 3.49 16.74
N PHE A 75 2.01 3.46 17.96
CA PHE A 75 1.36 4.05 19.12
C PHE A 75 1.31 5.57 19.01
N ALA A 76 2.41 6.22 18.64
CA ALA A 76 2.46 7.66 18.46
C ALA A 76 1.45 8.14 17.41
N ASN A 77 1.34 7.45 16.26
CA ASN A 77 0.34 7.76 15.25
C ASN A 77 -1.09 7.53 15.73
N PHE A 78 -1.35 6.45 16.46
CA PHE A 78 -2.67 6.12 17.00
C PHE A 78 -3.20 7.21 17.96
N ILE A 79 -2.33 7.82 18.76
CA ILE A 79 -2.70 8.90 19.68
C ILE A 79 -2.48 10.30 19.09
N ASP A 80 -2.13 10.40 17.80
CA ASP A 80 -1.76 11.64 17.09
C ASP A 80 -0.69 12.47 17.82
N ALA A 81 0.44 11.87 18.14
CA ALA A 81 1.54 12.47 18.87
C ALA A 81 2.84 12.51 18.05
N PRO A 82 3.62 13.61 18.10
CA PRO A 82 4.99 13.60 17.62
C PRO A 82 5.88 12.71 18.48
N ILE A 83 6.92 12.12 17.85
CA ILE A 83 8.04 11.51 18.56
C ILE A 83 9.16 12.56 18.65
N LEU A 84 9.48 13.00 19.85
CA LEU A 84 10.63 13.84 20.13
C LEU A 84 11.78 12.99 20.69
N LEU A 85 13.00 13.33 20.29
CA LEU A 85 14.20 12.67 20.80
C LEU A 85 14.86 13.53 21.88
N THR A 86 15.39 12.90 22.93
CA THR A 86 16.15 13.56 23.99
C THR A 86 17.38 12.77 24.38
N LYS A 87 18.35 13.39 25.02
CA LYS A 87 19.42 12.70 25.72
C LYS A 87 18.89 11.96 26.93
N GLY A 88 19.55 10.87 27.30
CA GLY A 88 19.06 10.01 28.37
C GLY A 88 19.10 10.67 29.75
N ASP A 89 20.04 11.55 29.98
CA ASP A 89 20.35 12.16 31.29
C ASP A 89 19.88 13.62 31.44
N LYS A 90 19.53 14.28 30.34
CA LYS A 90 19.18 15.71 30.31
C LYS A 90 18.12 15.96 29.22
N LEU A 91 17.12 16.75 29.59
CA LEU A 91 16.18 17.36 28.64
C LEU A 91 16.80 18.64 28.07
N GLU A 92 17.08 18.67 26.76
CA GLU A 92 17.64 19.85 26.12
C GLU A 92 16.64 21.01 26.10
N ASP A 93 17.14 22.23 26.22
CA ASP A 93 16.29 23.44 26.28
C ASP A 93 15.39 23.57 25.02
N GLU A 94 15.90 23.21 23.87
CA GLU A 94 15.15 23.25 22.61
C GLU A 94 14.01 22.20 22.59
N ILE A 95 14.25 21.01 23.16
CA ILE A 95 13.21 19.96 23.28
C ILE A 95 12.16 20.41 24.30
N LEU A 96 12.59 20.96 25.46
CA LEU A 96 11.67 21.49 26.44
C LEU A 96 10.80 22.63 25.85
N LYS A 97 11.40 23.51 25.03
CA LYS A 97 10.69 24.59 24.35
C LYS A 97 9.66 24.03 23.34
N GLU A 98 10.03 22.99 22.61
CA GLU A 98 9.10 22.35 21.66
C GLU A 98 7.95 21.65 22.39
N ILE A 99 8.22 20.93 23.49
CA ILE A 99 7.14 20.29 24.27
C ILE A 99 6.19 21.39 24.82
N LYS A 100 6.72 22.55 25.28
CA LYS A 100 5.90 23.70 25.70
C LYS A 100 5.04 24.25 24.54
N ARG A 101 5.59 24.36 23.34
CA ARG A 101 4.83 24.78 22.14
C ARG A 101 3.67 23.85 21.83
N LEU A 102 3.92 22.55 21.99
CA LEU A 102 2.91 21.51 21.73
C LEU A 102 1.78 21.52 22.76
N ASP A 103 2.03 22.03 23.99
CA ASP A 103 1.08 22.12 25.10
C ASP A 103 0.36 20.80 25.44
N PRO A 104 1.09 19.68 25.64
CA PRO A 104 0.47 18.38 25.80
C PRO A 104 -0.19 18.22 27.18
N SER A 105 -1.34 17.54 27.19
CA SER A 105 -1.96 17.11 28.44
C SER A 105 -1.22 15.92 29.07
N ARG A 106 -0.53 15.10 28.27
CA ARG A 106 0.27 13.96 28.75
C ARG A 106 1.52 13.77 27.91
N VAL A 107 2.61 13.34 28.57
CA VAL A 107 3.85 12.91 27.93
C VAL A 107 4.06 11.42 28.16
N TYR A 108 4.33 10.68 27.09
CA TYR A 108 4.71 9.27 27.14
C TYR A 108 6.22 9.14 27.00
N ILE A 109 6.88 8.51 27.96
CA ILE A 109 8.32 8.23 27.93
C ILE A 109 8.53 6.79 27.51
N ILE A 110 9.34 6.55 26.47
CA ILE A 110 9.66 5.23 25.96
C ILE A 110 11.02 4.76 26.47
N GLY A 111 11.03 3.65 27.18
CA GLY A 111 12.21 3.03 27.76
C GLY A 111 12.34 3.24 29.27
N GLY A 112 13.23 2.47 29.87
CA GLY A 112 13.57 2.54 31.29
C GLY A 112 14.48 3.71 31.64
N GLU A 113 14.85 3.82 32.92
CA GLU A 113 15.69 4.90 33.46
C GLU A 113 17.09 4.91 32.83
N GLY A 114 17.57 3.77 32.32
CA GLY A 114 18.81 3.68 31.55
C GLY A 114 18.73 4.33 30.17
N SER A 115 17.53 4.45 29.59
CA SER A 115 17.29 5.12 28.31
C SER A 115 16.98 6.59 28.48
N ILE A 116 16.11 6.93 29.44
CA ILE A 116 15.72 8.30 29.83
C ILE A 116 15.57 8.32 31.34
N SER A 117 16.42 9.09 32.02
CA SER A 117 16.52 9.12 33.48
C SER A 117 15.26 9.64 34.17
N GLU A 118 15.11 9.34 35.46
CA GLU A 118 14.06 9.93 36.31
C GLU A 118 14.20 11.47 36.39
N HIS A 119 15.42 11.99 36.32
CA HIS A 119 15.65 13.46 36.31
C HIS A 119 14.93 14.14 35.14
N VAL A 120 14.98 13.55 33.92
CA VAL A 120 14.25 14.07 32.76
C VAL A 120 12.74 13.97 32.97
N GLU A 121 12.26 12.88 33.56
CA GLU A 121 10.84 12.69 33.87
C GLU A 121 10.35 13.74 34.91
N ASP A 122 11.12 13.98 35.95
CA ASP A 122 10.81 14.99 36.98
C ASP A 122 10.84 16.41 36.41
N GLU A 123 11.75 16.66 35.47
CA GLU A 123 11.81 17.94 34.76
C GLU A 123 10.54 18.17 33.92
N ILE A 124 10.03 17.15 33.24
CA ILE A 124 8.76 17.19 32.50
C ILE A 124 7.61 17.42 33.48
N LYS A 125 7.54 16.67 34.58
CA LYS A 125 6.48 16.81 35.60
C LYS A 125 6.42 18.19 36.18
N SER A 126 7.57 18.80 36.42
CA SER A 126 7.65 20.13 37.05
C SER A 126 7.41 21.30 36.09
N LYS A 127 7.75 21.14 34.79
CA LYS A 127 7.77 22.27 33.84
C LYS A 127 6.69 22.19 32.76
N ILE A 128 6.06 21.02 32.55
CA ILE A 128 5.10 20.74 31.46
C ILE A 128 3.77 20.25 32.03
N THR A 129 3.71 18.97 32.45
CA THR A 129 2.52 18.34 32.98
C THR A 129 2.87 17.24 33.97
N ASN A 130 2.06 17.12 35.04
CA ASN A 130 2.20 16.01 35.99
C ASN A 130 1.73 14.66 35.43
N ASP A 131 1.01 14.64 34.31
CA ASP A 131 0.52 13.41 33.68
C ASP A 131 1.60 12.86 32.74
N VAL A 132 2.49 12.06 33.31
CA VAL A 132 3.58 11.39 32.60
C VAL A 132 3.40 9.88 32.75
N GLU A 133 3.37 9.16 31.62
CA GLU A 133 3.30 7.70 31.60
C GLU A 133 4.55 7.14 30.93
N ARG A 134 5.21 6.17 31.60
CA ARG A 134 6.43 5.53 31.08
C ARG A 134 6.15 4.11 30.65
N PHE A 135 6.52 3.79 29.37
CA PHE A 135 6.58 2.43 28.88
C PHE A 135 7.97 1.86 29.08
N LYS A 136 8.16 1.03 30.09
CA LYS A 136 9.42 0.34 30.37
C LYS A 136 9.20 -1.14 30.62
N GLY A 137 10.04 -1.98 30.00
CA GLY A 137 10.21 -3.39 30.32
C GLY A 137 11.56 -3.64 31.00
N GLY A 138 11.85 -4.89 31.31
CA GLY A 138 13.19 -5.32 31.72
C GLY A 138 14.21 -5.23 30.58
N ASP A 139 13.72 -5.27 29.34
CA ASP A 139 14.48 -5.09 28.11
C ASP A 139 13.61 -4.47 27.00
N ARG A 140 14.20 -4.29 25.79
CA ARG A 140 13.49 -3.74 24.61
C ARG A 140 12.33 -4.61 24.15
N TYR A 141 12.40 -5.90 24.37
CA TYR A 141 11.35 -6.85 23.99
C TYR A 141 10.12 -6.68 24.85
N GLU A 142 10.30 -6.57 26.18
CA GLU A 142 9.19 -6.27 27.10
C GLU A 142 8.66 -4.84 26.88
N THR A 143 9.53 -3.85 26.61
CA THR A 143 9.10 -2.49 26.28
C THR A 143 8.17 -2.52 25.04
N SER A 144 8.57 -3.23 23.99
CA SER A 144 7.74 -3.35 22.76
C SER A 144 6.39 -4.01 23.05
N MET A 145 6.35 -5.00 23.92
CA MET A 145 5.10 -5.66 24.33
C MET A 145 4.14 -4.73 25.07
N LYS A 146 4.65 -3.88 25.96
CA LYS A 146 3.82 -2.90 26.66
C LYS A 146 3.21 -1.86 25.72
N ILE A 147 3.95 -1.45 24.70
CA ILE A 147 3.44 -0.56 23.65
C ILE A 147 2.39 -1.30 22.80
N ALA A 148 2.68 -2.53 22.38
CA ALA A 148 1.78 -3.35 21.57
C ALA A 148 0.41 -3.55 22.22
N GLN A 149 0.36 -3.73 23.54
CA GLN A 149 -0.88 -3.91 24.30
C GLN A 149 -1.78 -2.66 24.31
N ARG A 150 -1.25 -1.49 23.97
CA ARG A 150 -2.00 -0.22 23.93
C ARG A 150 -2.68 0.03 22.57
N LEU A 151 -2.30 -0.71 21.55
CA LEU A 151 -2.84 -0.54 20.21
C LEU A 151 -4.17 -1.29 20.04
N PRO A 152 -5.13 -0.71 19.28
CA PRO A 152 -6.45 -1.33 19.09
C PRO A 152 -6.42 -2.51 18.13
N ASN A 153 -5.59 -2.42 17.07
CA ASN A 153 -5.46 -3.50 16.10
C ASN A 153 -4.59 -4.62 16.67
N LYS A 154 -5.18 -5.78 16.85
CA LYS A 154 -4.49 -6.96 17.36
C LYS A 154 -4.48 -8.12 16.36
N GLU A 155 -5.22 -7.99 15.26
CA GLU A 155 -5.33 -9.03 14.23
C GLU A 155 -4.05 -9.17 13.41
N LYS A 156 -3.42 -8.03 13.10
CA LYS A 156 -2.20 -7.95 12.30
C LYS A 156 -1.07 -7.42 13.15
N VAL A 157 -0.01 -8.19 13.28
CA VAL A 157 1.14 -7.86 14.11
C VAL A 157 2.42 -7.93 13.27
N ILE A 158 3.29 -6.96 13.45
CA ILE A 158 4.64 -6.99 12.89
C ILE A 158 5.59 -7.59 13.93
N LEU A 159 6.36 -8.60 13.53
CA LEU A 159 7.45 -9.18 14.28
C LEU A 159 8.77 -8.78 13.63
N ALA A 160 9.62 -8.05 14.34
CA ALA A 160 10.90 -7.58 13.86
C ALA A 160 12.03 -7.89 14.85
N SER A 161 13.27 -7.97 14.37
CA SER A 161 14.43 -8.12 15.24
C SER A 161 14.66 -6.86 16.06
N GLY A 162 14.91 -7.02 17.37
CA GLY A 162 15.36 -5.96 18.24
C GLY A 162 16.89 -5.78 18.29
N GLU A 163 17.65 -6.59 17.54
CA GLU A 163 19.12 -6.56 17.48
C GLU A 163 19.64 -5.58 16.42
N GLY A 164 18.78 -5.19 15.46
CA GLY A 164 19.03 -4.16 14.47
C GLY A 164 17.83 -3.20 14.36
N TYR A 165 18.02 -2.05 13.72
CA TYR A 165 16.96 -1.06 13.57
C TYR A 165 16.26 -1.06 12.22
N ALA A 166 16.95 -1.55 11.17
CA ALA A 166 16.54 -1.31 9.79
C ALA A 166 15.19 -1.96 9.43
N ASP A 167 14.97 -3.20 9.84
CA ASP A 167 13.76 -3.96 9.53
C ASP A 167 12.55 -3.36 10.24
N ALA A 168 12.66 -3.07 11.55
CA ALA A 168 11.59 -2.44 12.32
C ALA A 168 11.24 -1.03 11.80
N LEU A 169 12.26 -0.21 11.45
CA LEU A 169 12.05 1.12 10.88
C LEU A 169 11.45 1.08 9.48
N SER A 170 11.83 0.11 8.66
CA SER A 170 11.21 -0.08 7.33
C SER A 170 9.71 -0.35 7.44
N ALA A 171 9.30 -1.07 8.48
CA ALA A 171 7.90 -1.39 8.74
C ALA A 171 7.14 -0.31 9.54
N ALA A 172 7.84 0.63 10.18
CA ALA A 172 7.22 1.61 11.06
C ALA A 172 6.11 2.46 10.39
N PRO A 173 6.27 2.97 9.14
CA PRO A 173 5.22 3.73 8.47
C PRO A 173 3.95 2.91 8.26
N ILE A 174 4.06 1.70 7.71
CA ILE A 174 2.90 0.84 7.45
C ILE A 174 2.25 0.34 8.74
N ALA A 175 3.05 0.05 9.76
CA ALA A 175 2.56 -0.29 11.08
C ALA A 175 1.76 0.87 11.69
N ALA A 176 2.26 2.09 11.55
CA ALA A 176 1.60 3.30 12.05
C ALA A 176 0.30 3.59 11.29
N ILE A 177 0.27 3.52 9.96
CA ILE A 177 -0.93 3.71 9.14
C ILE A 177 -2.06 2.77 9.58
N ASN A 178 -1.73 1.51 9.86
CA ASN A 178 -2.71 0.46 10.19
C ASN A 178 -2.87 0.20 11.69
N SER A 179 -2.21 0.99 12.54
CA SER A 179 -2.17 0.76 14.00
C SER A 179 -1.74 -0.66 14.38
N MET A 180 -0.89 -1.30 13.55
CA MET A 180 -0.37 -2.63 13.81
C MET A 180 0.73 -2.58 14.87
N PRO A 181 0.68 -3.42 15.92
CA PRO A 181 1.77 -3.53 16.87
C PRO A 181 3.08 -3.97 16.21
N ILE A 182 4.20 -3.38 16.62
CA ILE A 182 5.55 -3.88 16.33
C ILE A 182 6.05 -4.58 17.58
N VAL A 183 6.13 -5.90 17.52
CA VAL A 183 6.69 -6.76 18.56
C VAL A 183 8.15 -7.04 18.21
N LEU A 184 9.06 -6.78 19.14
CA LEU A 184 10.47 -7.06 18.95
C LEU A 184 10.84 -8.43 19.51
N THR A 185 11.78 -9.12 18.85
CA THR A 185 12.32 -10.42 19.27
C THR A 185 13.82 -10.49 19.07
N PRO A 186 14.57 -11.27 19.87
CA PRO A 186 15.89 -11.77 19.48
C PRO A 186 15.79 -12.61 18.22
N GLY A 187 16.89 -12.72 17.47
CA GLY A 187 16.91 -13.46 16.21
C GLY A 187 16.75 -14.98 16.36
N ASP A 188 17.11 -15.53 17.50
CA ASP A 188 17.21 -16.99 17.76
C ASP A 188 16.07 -17.57 18.60
N ARG A 189 15.35 -16.77 19.37
CA ARG A 189 14.29 -17.19 20.29
C ARG A 189 13.13 -16.20 20.34
N LEU A 190 11.94 -16.72 20.59
CA LEU A 190 10.76 -15.88 20.84
C LEU A 190 10.56 -15.75 22.37
N PRO A 191 10.64 -14.51 22.93
CA PRO A 191 10.36 -14.29 24.35
C PRO A 191 8.97 -14.78 24.72
N LYS A 192 8.82 -15.36 25.92
CA LYS A 192 7.54 -15.98 26.34
C LYS A 192 6.35 -15.02 26.27
N LEU A 193 6.53 -13.77 26.68
CA LEU A 193 5.46 -12.76 26.59
C LEU A 193 5.04 -12.48 25.14
N ALA A 194 6.00 -12.43 24.21
CA ALA A 194 5.72 -12.24 22.79
C ALA A 194 5.03 -13.49 22.22
N GLU A 195 5.50 -14.69 22.58
CA GLU A 195 4.88 -15.94 22.14
C GLU A 195 3.42 -16.04 22.59
N ASP A 196 3.14 -15.74 23.86
CA ASP A 196 1.79 -15.79 24.42
C ASP A 196 0.87 -14.74 23.79
N TYR A 197 1.41 -13.58 23.43
CA TYR A 197 0.66 -12.54 22.72
C TYR A 197 0.33 -12.94 21.29
N LEU A 198 1.32 -13.44 20.54
CA LEU A 198 1.18 -13.80 19.12
C LEU A 198 0.34 -15.06 18.89
N LYS A 199 0.12 -15.88 19.92
CA LYS A 199 -0.74 -17.07 19.88
C LYS A 199 -2.17 -16.84 20.32
N LYS A 200 -2.54 -15.60 20.66
CA LYS A 200 -3.93 -15.27 20.99
C LYS A 200 -4.82 -15.40 19.76
N ASP A 201 -6.06 -15.82 19.96
CA ASP A 201 -7.07 -15.98 18.89
C ASP A 201 -7.35 -14.66 18.14
N GLU A 202 -7.09 -13.52 18.78
CA GLU A 202 -7.20 -12.20 18.17
C GLU A 202 -6.17 -11.96 17.06
N VAL A 203 -4.98 -12.61 17.12
CA VAL A 203 -3.90 -12.44 16.13
C VAL A 203 -4.16 -13.36 14.95
N LYS A 204 -4.49 -12.78 13.79
CA LYS A 204 -4.80 -13.50 12.56
C LYS A 204 -3.59 -13.71 11.68
N VAL A 205 -2.68 -12.73 11.63
CA VAL A 205 -1.47 -12.81 10.83
C VAL A 205 -0.30 -12.08 11.49
N VAL A 206 0.87 -12.71 11.45
CA VAL A 206 2.14 -12.12 11.89
C VAL A 206 3.02 -11.85 10.67
N TYR A 207 3.29 -10.58 10.39
CA TYR A 207 4.26 -10.19 9.36
C TYR A 207 5.66 -10.22 9.97
N ILE A 208 6.47 -11.18 9.55
CA ILE A 208 7.87 -11.28 9.97
C ILE A 208 8.71 -10.42 9.04
N ILE A 209 9.32 -9.36 9.58
CA ILE A 209 10.16 -8.46 8.79
C ILE A 209 11.63 -8.82 8.96
N GLY A 210 12.26 -9.14 7.83
CA GLY A 210 13.65 -9.57 7.77
C GLY A 210 13.83 -11.05 7.44
N GLY A 211 15.01 -11.36 6.91
CA GLY A 211 15.40 -12.72 6.53
C GLY A 211 15.65 -13.65 7.73
N THR A 212 15.98 -14.90 7.42
CA THR A 212 16.23 -15.95 8.44
C THR A 212 17.46 -15.66 9.31
N ALA A 213 18.36 -14.80 8.84
CA ALA A 213 19.48 -14.28 9.63
C ALA A 213 19.04 -13.27 10.71
N SER A 214 17.95 -12.51 10.46
CA SER A 214 17.39 -11.56 11.43
C SER A 214 16.44 -12.25 12.40
N ILE A 215 15.58 -13.15 11.92
CA ILE A 215 14.60 -13.92 12.71
C ILE A 215 14.57 -15.35 12.16
N SER A 216 14.97 -16.32 12.97
CA SER A 216 15.13 -17.71 12.54
C SER A 216 13.81 -18.39 12.14
N ASP A 217 13.89 -19.39 11.27
CA ASP A 217 12.76 -20.24 10.87
C ASP A 217 12.16 -21.01 12.05
N THR A 218 12.94 -21.22 13.11
CA THR A 218 12.43 -21.87 14.33
C THR A 218 11.43 -21.01 15.07
N ILE A 219 11.52 -19.69 14.97
CA ILE A 219 10.52 -18.74 15.49
C ILE A 219 9.27 -18.79 14.62
N GLU A 220 9.44 -18.69 13.29
CA GLU A 220 8.32 -18.71 12.34
C GLU A 220 7.44 -19.96 12.50
N LYS A 221 8.05 -21.14 12.65
CA LYS A 221 7.33 -22.42 12.87
C LYS A 221 6.50 -22.48 14.14
N LYS A 222 6.70 -21.57 15.09
CA LYS A 222 5.91 -21.48 16.34
C LYS A 222 4.67 -20.60 16.20
N LEU A 223 4.58 -19.82 15.12
CA LEU A 223 3.49 -18.86 14.89
C LEU A 223 2.29 -19.54 14.21
N PRO A 224 1.06 -19.18 14.58
CA PRO A 224 -0.15 -19.81 14.02
C PRO A 224 -0.37 -19.47 12.55
N SER A 225 -0.01 -18.24 12.14
CA SER A 225 -0.06 -17.76 10.76
C SER A 225 0.99 -16.68 10.58
N SER A 226 1.84 -16.80 9.58
CA SER A 226 2.91 -15.83 9.32
C SER A 226 3.14 -15.60 7.84
N ILE A 227 3.54 -14.37 7.52
CA ILE A 227 4.01 -13.96 6.20
C ILE A 227 5.36 -13.29 6.41
N ARG A 228 6.41 -13.85 5.79
CA ARG A 228 7.74 -13.27 5.87
C ARG A 228 7.97 -12.30 4.72
N ILE A 229 8.42 -11.07 5.06
CA ILE A 229 8.75 -10.00 4.12
C ILE A 229 10.22 -9.63 4.33
N TYR A 230 11.05 -9.85 3.31
CA TYR A 230 12.48 -9.62 3.39
C TYR A 230 13.12 -9.43 2.00
N GLY A 231 14.29 -8.83 1.98
CA GLY A 231 15.19 -8.73 0.83
C GLY A 231 16.60 -9.15 1.22
N LYS A 232 17.54 -9.05 0.27
CA LYS A 232 18.97 -9.36 0.49
C LYS A 232 19.65 -8.35 1.41
N ASP A 233 19.11 -7.13 1.45
CA ASP A 233 19.57 -6.05 2.30
C ASP A 233 18.37 -5.22 2.79
N ARG A 234 18.64 -4.22 3.64
CA ARG A 234 17.60 -3.33 4.21
C ARG A 234 16.84 -2.52 3.17
N PHE A 235 17.46 -2.21 2.04
CA PHE A 235 16.82 -1.43 0.98
C PHE A 235 15.86 -2.29 0.18
N GLU A 236 16.22 -3.53 -0.10
CA GLU A 236 15.32 -4.50 -0.71
C GLU A 236 14.20 -4.90 0.25
N THR A 237 14.48 -5.12 1.56
CA THR A 237 13.43 -5.35 2.58
C THR A 237 12.44 -4.17 2.62
N ASN A 238 12.92 -2.93 2.59
CA ASN A 238 12.06 -1.74 2.53
C ASN A 238 11.19 -1.72 1.27
N ALA A 239 11.76 -2.05 0.11
CA ALA A 239 11.02 -2.16 -1.15
C ALA A 239 9.94 -3.26 -1.08
N GLU A 240 10.28 -4.44 -0.53
CA GLU A 240 9.33 -5.55 -0.38
C GLU A 240 8.18 -5.20 0.57
N ILE A 241 8.41 -4.45 1.65
CA ILE A 241 7.33 -3.95 2.51
C ILE A 241 6.37 -3.07 1.70
N ILE A 242 6.88 -2.13 0.91
CA ILE A 242 6.05 -1.24 0.09
C ILE A 242 5.23 -2.05 -0.94
N ARG A 243 5.83 -3.09 -1.55
CA ARG A 243 5.13 -4.00 -2.48
C ARG A 243 4.03 -4.82 -1.83
N ASN A 244 4.23 -5.25 -0.58
CA ASN A 244 3.26 -6.08 0.14
C ASN A 244 2.07 -5.28 0.69
N PHE A 245 2.19 -3.95 0.81
CA PHE A 245 1.13 -3.07 1.30
C PHE A 245 0.77 -1.94 0.32
N PRO A 246 0.55 -2.24 -0.97
CA PRO A 246 0.43 -1.21 -2.01
C PRO A 246 -0.82 -0.34 -1.89
N LEU A 247 -1.82 -0.78 -1.13
CA LEU A 247 -3.10 -0.08 -0.94
C LEU A 247 -3.12 0.81 0.30
N ASP A 248 -2.16 0.63 1.17
CA ASP A 248 -2.09 1.37 2.41
C ASP A 248 -1.47 2.75 2.21
N PHE A 249 -0.71 2.93 1.11
CA PHE A 249 -0.10 4.20 0.73
C PHE A 249 -0.90 4.90 -0.38
N ASP A 250 -0.97 6.23 -0.35
CA ASP A 250 -1.62 7.03 -1.40
C ASP A 250 -0.66 7.57 -2.47
N TYR A 251 0.65 7.47 -2.24
CA TYR A 251 1.74 7.88 -3.13
C TYR A 251 1.73 9.35 -3.61
N LYS A 252 0.88 10.22 -3.09
CA LYS A 252 0.95 11.67 -3.35
C LYS A 252 2.21 12.28 -2.79
N ASN A 253 2.66 11.75 -1.65
CA ASN A 253 3.93 12.05 -1.01
C ASN A 253 4.78 10.80 -0.92
N ALA A 254 6.10 10.95 -0.93
CA ALA A 254 7.05 9.92 -0.57
C ALA A 254 8.13 10.54 0.31
N TYR A 255 8.42 9.89 1.42
CA TYR A 255 9.54 10.28 2.28
C TYR A 255 10.79 9.54 1.87
N ILE A 256 11.95 10.19 1.98
CA ILE A 256 13.25 9.56 1.73
C ILE A 256 14.22 9.90 2.87
N THR A 257 14.93 8.91 3.35
CA THR A 257 15.88 9.05 4.46
C THR A 257 17.06 8.11 4.33
N LEU A 258 18.15 8.43 5.06
CA LEU A 258 19.30 7.55 5.12
C LEU A 258 18.97 6.28 5.92
N GLY A 259 19.08 5.13 5.28
CA GLY A 259 18.86 3.82 5.91
C GLY A 259 20.16 3.14 6.35
N ALA A 260 21.31 3.59 5.86
CA ALA A 260 22.63 3.11 6.23
C ALA A 260 23.66 4.21 6.06
N GLY A 261 24.46 4.45 7.06
CA GLY A 261 25.56 5.40 7.09
C GLY A 261 26.79 4.82 7.76
N GLU A 262 27.79 5.66 7.98
CA GLU A 262 29.11 5.25 8.50
C GLU A 262 29.08 4.87 9.98
N THR A 263 28.14 5.45 10.74
CA THR A 263 28.11 5.29 12.20
C THR A 263 27.27 4.09 12.66
N GLY A 264 26.46 3.51 11.77
CA GLY A 264 25.51 2.45 12.10
C GLY A 264 24.39 2.91 13.06
N ASN A 265 24.20 4.23 13.19
CA ASN A 265 23.24 4.83 14.12
C ASN A 265 22.31 5.83 13.40
N GLU A 266 21.96 5.54 12.15
CA GLU A 266 21.16 6.38 11.25
C GLU A 266 19.66 6.09 11.36
N PHE A 267 19.16 5.82 12.55
CA PHE A 267 17.76 5.47 12.79
C PHE A 267 16.84 6.67 13.07
N ALA A 268 17.43 7.76 13.57
CA ALA A 268 16.69 8.81 14.26
C ALA A 268 15.71 9.57 13.36
N ASP A 269 16.17 9.93 12.15
CA ASP A 269 15.35 10.67 11.17
C ASP A 269 14.20 9.78 10.64
N ALA A 270 14.48 8.49 10.38
CA ALA A 270 13.47 7.53 9.97
C ALA A 270 12.43 7.28 11.08
N LEU A 271 12.86 7.14 12.33
CA LEU A 271 11.99 6.90 13.47
C LEU A 271 10.98 8.04 13.66
N THR A 272 11.48 9.26 13.78
CA THR A 272 10.64 10.44 14.03
C THR A 272 9.78 10.79 12.82
N GLY A 273 10.32 10.62 11.60
CA GLY A 273 9.63 10.85 10.34
C GLY A 273 8.56 9.81 9.99
N SER A 274 8.64 8.59 10.56
CA SER A 274 7.66 7.53 10.27
C SER A 274 6.23 7.93 10.65
N VAL A 275 6.05 8.66 11.75
CA VAL A 275 4.73 9.13 12.18
C VAL A 275 4.20 10.20 11.24
N LEU A 276 5.05 11.14 10.82
CA LEU A 276 4.66 12.16 9.85
C LEU A 276 4.32 11.55 8.49
N ALA A 277 5.11 10.55 8.05
CA ALA A 277 4.81 9.79 6.84
C ALA A 277 3.49 9.02 6.94
N ALA A 278 3.18 8.45 8.11
CA ALA A 278 1.91 7.76 8.34
C ALA A 278 0.71 8.72 8.29
N LYS A 279 0.82 9.94 8.81
CA LYS A 279 -0.23 10.98 8.66
C LYS A 279 -0.51 11.30 7.20
N ASP A 280 0.51 11.31 6.37
CA ASP A 280 0.40 11.52 4.92
C ASP A 280 0.02 10.23 4.16
N ARG A 281 -0.13 9.09 4.82
CA ARG A 281 -0.24 7.75 4.21
C ARG A 281 0.84 7.51 3.15
N ALA A 282 2.05 7.96 3.40
CA ALA A 282 3.16 7.96 2.46
C ALA A 282 4.20 6.89 2.80
N PRO A 283 4.82 6.24 1.80
CA PRO A 283 5.96 5.36 2.04
C PRO A 283 7.18 6.15 2.51
N VAL A 284 8.04 5.48 3.29
CA VAL A 284 9.40 5.95 3.60
C VAL A 284 10.39 5.10 2.83
N LEU A 285 11.09 5.73 1.89
CA LEU A 285 12.14 5.10 1.09
C LEU A 285 13.48 5.18 1.84
N LEU A 286 14.09 4.05 2.11
CA LEU A 286 15.43 4.00 2.67
C LEU A 286 16.47 4.06 1.54
N THR A 287 17.51 4.86 1.70
CA THR A 287 18.62 4.96 0.75
C THR A 287 19.98 4.95 1.45
N GLY A 288 21.05 4.69 0.71
CA GLY A 288 22.41 4.98 1.14
C GLY A 288 22.80 6.43 0.86
N LYS A 289 24.05 6.80 1.14
CA LYS A 289 24.64 8.09 0.68
C LYS A 289 24.65 8.20 -0.85
N ASN A 290 24.74 7.07 -1.54
CA ASN A 290 24.48 6.95 -2.98
C ASN A 290 23.12 6.27 -3.16
N LEU A 291 22.41 6.64 -4.21
CA LEU A 291 21.11 6.05 -4.53
C LEU A 291 21.24 4.53 -4.71
N ASN A 292 20.54 3.79 -3.86
CA ASN A 292 20.49 2.34 -3.95
C ASN A 292 19.58 1.91 -5.12
N SER A 293 19.99 0.86 -5.84
CA SER A 293 19.22 0.36 -6.99
C SER A 293 17.83 -0.15 -6.62
N ASN A 294 17.64 -0.78 -5.44
CA ASN A 294 16.33 -1.23 -4.98
C ASN A 294 15.42 -0.05 -4.62
N THR A 295 16.00 1.01 -4.03
CA THR A 295 15.27 2.28 -3.77
C THR A 295 14.79 2.93 -5.07
N LYS A 296 15.67 2.98 -6.10
CA LYS A 296 15.27 3.51 -7.42
C LYS A 296 14.23 2.62 -8.10
N ALA A 297 14.39 1.30 -7.99
CA ALA A 297 13.45 0.34 -8.59
C ALA A 297 12.05 0.50 -8.00
N ILE A 298 11.90 0.50 -6.66
CA ILE A 298 10.60 0.66 -6.02
C ILE A 298 10.00 2.05 -6.29
N ALA A 299 10.82 3.11 -6.32
CA ALA A 299 10.33 4.44 -6.68
C ALA A 299 9.73 4.45 -8.10
N ASN A 300 10.40 3.86 -9.08
CA ASN A 300 9.88 3.74 -10.44
C ASN A 300 8.64 2.84 -10.55
N GLU A 301 8.50 1.85 -9.66
CA GLU A 301 7.39 0.90 -9.67
C GLU A 301 6.11 1.50 -9.10
N VAL A 302 6.19 2.29 -8.01
CA VAL A 302 4.99 2.69 -7.26
C VAL A 302 4.73 4.20 -7.24
N LEU A 303 5.75 5.05 -7.50
CA LEU A 303 5.58 6.48 -7.45
C LEU A 303 5.12 7.05 -8.80
N PHE A 304 4.53 8.23 -8.73
CA PHE A 304 4.10 8.99 -9.90
C PHE A 304 5.06 10.14 -10.19
N PRO A 305 5.10 10.63 -11.43
CA PRO A 305 5.85 11.85 -11.75
C PRO A 305 5.46 13.06 -10.89
N SER A 306 4.21 13.09 -10.40
CA SER A 306 3.67 14.13 -9.53
C SER A 306 3.89 13.88 -8.03
N THR A 307 4.50 12.76 -7.64
CA THR A 307 4.78 12.47 -6.22
C THR A 307 5.71 13.53 -5.63
N LYS A 308 5.29 14.12 -4.51
CA LYS A 308 6.08 15.12 -3.78
C LYS A 308 7.05 14.41 -2.83
N PHE A 309 8.34 14.71 -2.97
CA PHE A 309 9.35 14.16 -2.08
C PHE A 309 9.51 15.01 -0.82
N LYS A 310 9.57 14.34 0.32
CA LYS A 310 9.87 14.89 1.64
C LYS A 310 11.11 14.21 2.20
N VAL A 311 12.16 14.97 2.43
CA VAL A 311 13.47 14.45 2.84
C VAL A 311 13.61 14.56 4.35
N LEU A 312 13.92 13.45 4.99
CA LEU A 312 14.23 13.38 6.41
C LEU A 312 15.76 13.35 6.58
N GLY A 313 16.30 14.40 7.19
CA GLY A 313 17.73 14.55 7.40
C GLY A 313 18.41 15.55 6.48
N GLY A 314 19.66 15.89 6.83
CA GLY A 314 20.45 16.92 6.16
C GLY A 314 20.97 16.51 4.79
N VAL A 315 21.42 17.47 3.99
CA VAL A 315 21.95 17.30 2.64
C VAL A 315 23.19 16.37 2.60
N ASN A 316 23.95 16.29 3.67
CA ASN A 316 25.09 15.37 3.79
C ASN A 316 24.68 13.89 3.91
N ASN A 317 23.44 13.62 4.34
CA ASN A 317 22.88 12.29 4.47
C ASN A 317 22.11 11.90 3.20
N VAL A 318 21.25 12.79 2.70
CA VAL A 318 20.47 12.60 1.48
C VAL A 318 20.64 13.85 0.62
N SER A 319 21.50 13.80 -0.39
CA SER A 319 21.77 14.95 -1.26
C SER A 319 20.57 15.28 -2.15
N ASP A 320 20.43 16.55 -2.55
CA ASP A 320 19.36 16.97 -3.47
C ASP A 320 19.46 16.23 -4.80
N LYS A 321 20.69 16.00 -5.29
CA LYS A 321 20.89 15.17 -6.48
C LYS A 321 20.33 13.75 -6.32
N LEU A 322 20.52 13.12 -5.17
CA LEU A 322 19.98 11.79 -4.90
C LEU A 322 18.45 11.80 -4.93
N VAL A 323 17.82 12.84 -4.39
CA VAL A 323 16.36 12.99 -4.45
C VAL A 323 15.90 13.13 -5.89
N GLU A 324 16.55 13.96 -6.69
CA GLU A 324 16.24 14.13 -8.13
C GLU A 324 16.43 12.81 -8.89
N ASP A 325 17.52 12.10 -8.65
CA ASP A 325 17.78 10.80 -9.29
C ASP A 325 16.75 9.73 -8.86
N THR A 326 16.08 9.90 -7.70
CA THR A 326 15.03 9.00 -7.22
C THR A 326 13.68 9.25 -7.89
N LYS A 327 13.37 10.49 -8.28
CA LYS A 327 12.10 10.85 -8.94
C LYS A 327 11.84 10.01 -10.18
N VAL A 328 10.57 9.76 -10.47
CA VAL A 328 10.16 9.09 -11.70
C VAL A 328 10.44 10.04 -12.88
N THR A 329 11.25 9.56 -13.81
CA THR A 329 11.60 10.35 -15.00
C THR A 329 10.63 10.04 -16.14
N ILE A 330 10.02 11.06 -16.72
CA ILE A 330 9.24 10.95 -17.95
C ILE A 330 10.15 11.27 -19.13
N THR A 331 10.18 10.36 -20.09
CA THR A 331 10.95 10.50 -21.32
C THR A 331 10.13 11.19 -22.41
N ASP A 332 8.86 10.80 -22.55
CA ASP A 332 7.91 11.39 -23.49
C ASP A 332 6.68 11.88 -22.73
N ASP A 333 6.28 13.13 -22.93
CA ASP A 333 5.05 13.69 -22.40
C ASP A 333 4.17 14.20 -23.56
N PHE A 334 2.95 13.69 -23.66
CA PHE A 334 2.01 14.03 -24.72
C PHE A 334 1.06 15.13 -24.21
N LEU A 335 1.31 16.36 -24.65
CA LEU A 335 0.73 17.59 -24.10
C LEU A 335 -0.24 18.32 -25.02
N ALA A 336 -0.51 17.81 -26.22
CA ALA A 336 -1.42 18.51 -27.13
C ALA A 336 -2.79 17.81 -27.18
N LYS A 337 -3.79 18.50 -26.66
CA LYS A 337 -5.19 18.06 -26.63
C LYS A 337 -5.67 17.61 -28.03
N ASP A 338 -6.52 16.57 -28.06
CA ASP A 338 -7.15 16.00 -29.26
C ASP A 338 -6.17 15.56 -30.36
N LYS A 339 -4.92 15.29 -30.02
CA LYS A 339 -3.86 14.97 -30.99
C LYS A 339 -3.55 13.48 -31.04
N GLU A 340 -3.15 13.05 -32.25
CA GLU A 340 -2.62 11.69 -32.48
C GLU A 340 -1.10 11.67 -32.39
N TYR A 341 -0.58 10.68 -31.66
CA TYR A 341 0.86 10.45 -31.48
C TYR A 341 1.25 9.01 -31.83
N THR A 342 2.50 8.86 -32.24
CA THR A 342 3.22 7.59 -32.32
C THR A 342 4.55 7.75 -31.60
N SER A 343 4.89 6.84 -30.71
CA SER A 343 6.13 6.89 -29.93
C SER A 343 6.85 5.54 -29.85
N ASN A 344 8.18 5.58 -29.81
CA ASN A 344 9.04 4.44 -29.49
C ASN A 344 10.02 4.88 -28.37
N THR A 345 9.49 5.08 -27.17
CA THR A 345 10.29 5.53 -26.05
C THR A 345 11.02 4.39 -25.33
N LEU A 346 12.23 4.65 -24.87
CA LEU A 346 13.02 3.71 -24.07
C LEU A 346 12.75 3.82 -22.56
N GLY A 347 12.02 4.85 -22.14
CA GLY A 347 11.69 5.13 -20.74
C GLY A 347 10.18 5.17 -20.50
N ASN A 348 9.78 5.93 -19.48
CA ASN A 348 8.39 6.15 -19.14
C ASN A 348 7.77 7.22 -20.03
N ALA A 349 6.47 7.08 -20.31
CA ALA A 349 5.69 8.06 -21.04
C ALA A 349 4.49 8.54 -20.22
N MET A 350 4.00 9.76 -20.49
CA MET A 350 2.83 10.33 -19.83
C MET A 350 1.88 10.94 -20.86
N ILE A 351 0.59 10.79 -20.62
CA ILE A 351 -0.49 11.47 -21.34
C ILE A 351 -1.16 12.41 -20.33
N SER A 352 -1.07 13.72 -20.57
CA SER A 352 -1.46 14.76 -19.63
C SER A 352 -2.63 15.63 -20.10
N GLU A 353 -3.09 15.45 -21.35
CA GLU A 353 -4.17 16.23 -21.96
C GLU A 353 -5.25 15.31 -22.55
N ASP A 354 -6.49 15.78 -22.55
CA ASP A 354 -7.65 15.02 -23.00
C ASP A 354 -7.68 14.79 -24.51
N GLY A 355 -8.40 13.76 -24.96
CA GLY A 355 -8.62 13.45 -26.37
C GLY A 355 -7.40 12.89 -27.11
N ILE A 356 -6.32 12.55 -26.40
CA ILE A 356 -5.09 12.05 -27.02
C ILE A 356 -5.27 10.63 -27.55
N LYS A 357 -4.79 10.40 -28.77
CA LYS A 357 -4.76 9.10 -29.43
C LYS A 357 -3.32 8.63 -29.61
N LEU A 358 -2.85 7.74 -28.75
CA LEU A 358 -1.53 7.12 -28.88
C LEU A 358 -1.65 5.84 -29.69
N LYS A 359 -1.05 5.81 -30.89
CA LYS A 359 -1.17 4.72 -31.84
C LYS A 359 0.19 4.17 -32.27
N ASN A 360 0.21 2.86 -32.60
CA ASN A 360 1.39 2.18 -33.18
C ASN A 360 2.66 2.45 -32.38
N SER A 361 2.58 2.36 -31.06
CA SER A 361 3.61 2.82 -30.13
C SER A 361 4.25 1.68 -29.35
N LYS A 362 5.52 1.88 -28.95
CA LYS A 362 6.25 0.98 -28.06
C LYS A 362 6.87 1.77 -26.92
N ILE A 363 6.53 1.41 -25.68
CA ILE A 363 7.01 2.05 -24.47
C ILE A 363 7.71 0.98 -23.62
N LYS A 364 9.03 1.14 -23.40
CA LYS A 364 9.80 0.18 -22.61
C LYS A 364 9.62 0.34 -21.10
N GLY A 365 9.23 1.52 -20.64
CA GLY A 365 8.90 1.81 -19.26
C GLY A 365 7.39 1.74 -18.98
N ASN A 366 6.94 2.54 -18.04
CA ASN A 366 5.54 2.71 -17.68
C ASN A 366 4.86 3.77 -18.56
N LEU A 367 3.55 3.63 -18.75
CA LEU A 367 2.69 4.65 -19.34
C LEU A 367 1.72 5.18 -18.30
N TYR A 368 1.75 6.50 -18.08
CA TYR A 368 0.85 7.18 -17.16
C TYR A 368 -0.20 7.97 -17.96
N VAL A 369 -1.47 7.56 -17.87
CA VAL A 369 -2.61 8.26 -18.49
C VAL A 369 -3.32 9.04 -17.40
N LYS A 370 -3.21 10.38 -17.43
CA LYS A 370 -3.78 11.29 -16.42
C LYS A 370 -4.85 12.22 -16.98
N SER A 371 -5.50 11.79 -18.03
CA SER A 371 -6.46 12.61 -18.77
C SER A 371 -7.59 11.77 -19.35
N ASP A 372 -8.68 12.42 -19.65
CA ASP A 372 -9.93 11.85 -20.15
C ASP A 372 -9.92 11.66 -21.68
N ASP A 373 -10.85 10.86 -22.19
CA ASP A 373 -11.05 10.57 -23.64
C ASP A 373 -9.76 10.12 -24.36
N VAL A 374 -8.99 9.25 -23.71
CA VAL A 374 -7.73 8.75 -24.26
C VAL A 374 -7.92 7.43 -24.98
N LEU A 375 -7.37 7.35 -26.22
CA LEU A 375 -7.31 6.11 -26.98
C LEU A 375 -5.86 5.61 -27.08
N LEU A 376 -5.60 4.41 -26.55
CA LEU A 376 -4.39 3.64 -26.82
C LEU A 376 -4.72 2.57 -27.88
N LYS A 377 -4.03 2.62 -29.03
CA LYS A 377 -4.31 1.68 -30.11
C LYS A 377 -3.04 1.09 -30.72
N ASN A 378 -3.00 -0.24 -30.83
CA ASN A 378 -1.84 -0.98 -31.33
C ASN A 378 -0.56 -0.54 -30.60
N THR A 379 -0.57 -0.62 -29.28
CA THR A 379 0.47 -0.08 -28.40
C THR A 379 0.99 -1.16 -27.47
N ASP A 380 2.32 -1.36 -27.47
CA ASP A 380 3.01 -2.28 -26.55
C ASP A 380 3.66 -1.49 -25.42
N VAL A 381 3.36 -1.83 -24.17
CA VAL A 381 3.97 -1.26 -22.97
C VAL A 381 4.64 -2.37 -22.16
N ASN A 382 5.97 -2.35 -22.06
CA ASN A 382 6.68 -3.41 -21.34
C ASN A 382 6.51 -3.33 -19.81
N GLY A 383 6.19 -2.14 -19.30
CA GLY A 383 5.91 -1.88 -17.89
C GLY A 383 4.41 -1.85 -17.58
N THR A 384 4.06 -0.99 -16.63
CA THR A 384 2.69 -0.80 -16.16
C THR A 384 2.00 0.35 -16.91
N ILE A 385 0.74 0.16 -17.28
CA ILE A 385 -0.15 1.23 -17.71
C ILE A 385 -0.95 1.68 -16.48
N TYR A 386 -0.77 2.94 -16.08
CA TYR A 386 -1.56 3.57 -15.02
C TYR A 386 -2.65 4.42 -15.66
N LEU A 387 -3.92 4.14 -15.32
CA LEU A 387 -5.09 4.82 -15.83
C LEU A 387 -5.72 5.67 -14.72
N ASP A 388 -5.60 6.99 -14.83
CA ASP A 388 -6.12 7.98 -13.88
C ASP A 388 -6.83 9.12 -14.61
N PRO A 389 -7.89 8.83 -15.41
CA PRO A 389 -8.58 9.84 -16.21
C PRO A 389 -9.47 10.79 -15.39
N GLY A 390 -9.52 10.62 -14.07
CA GLY A 390 -10.46 11.31 -13.20
C GLY A 390 -11.75 10.51 -12.98
N ARG A 391 -12.60 10.99 -12.07
CA ARG A 391 -13.79 10.28 -11.62
C ARG A 391 -14.80 10.02 -12.75
N ASP A 392 -14.98 10.99 -13.63
CA ASP A 392 -15.95 10.95 -14.72
C ASP A 392 -15.29 10.67 -16.09
N GLY A 393 -14.01 10.31 -16.07
CA GLY A 393 -13.21 10.10 -17.26
C GLY A 393 -13.26 8.67 -17.81
N GLU A 394 -12.95 8.55 -19.09
CA GLU A 394 -12.87 7.28 -19.82
C GLU A 394 -11.50 7.07 -20.50
N VAL A 395 -11.11 5.83 -20.65
CA VAL A 395 -9.93 5.45 -21.43
C VAL A 395 -10.23 4.19 -22.23
N ARG A 396 -9.89 4.19 -23.51
CA ARG A 396 -10.09 3.08 -24.42
C ARG A 396 -8.76 2.47 -24.85
N LEU A 397 -8.61 1.18 -24.62
CA LEU A 397 -7.47 0.37 -25.05
C LEU A 397 -7.91 -0.58 -26.14
N GLU A 398 -7.29 -0.49 -27.35
CA GLU A 398 -7.55 -1.34 -28.50
C GLU A 398 -6.24 -1.92 -29.02
N LYS A 399 -6.11 -3.24 -29.05
CA LYS A 399 -4.88 -3.96 -29.47
C LYS A 399 -3.66 -3.50 -28.65
N VAL A 400 -3.76 -3.63 -27.34
CA VAL A 400 -2.73 -3.19 -26.40
C VAL A 400 -2.13 -4.37 -25.67
N LYS A 401 -0.79 -4.38 -25.56
CA LYS A 401 -0.07 -5.34 -24.69
C LYS A 401 0.58 -4.61 -23.54
N ALA A 402 0.44 -5.16 -22.32
CA ALA A 402 1.08 -4.63 -21.13
C ALA A 402 1.47 -5.76 -20.17
N ASP A 403 2.50 -5.54 -19.35
CA ASP A 403 2.72 -6.45 -18.22
C ASP A 403 1.60 -6.29 -17.19
N LYS A 404 1.25 -5.05 -16.87
CA LYS A 404 0.26 -4.72 -15.85
C LYS A 404 -0.57 -3.49 -16.24
N ILE A 405 -1.84 -3.51 -15.88
CA ILE A 405 -2.74 -2.35 -15.98
C ILE A 405 -3.24 -2.03 -14.57
N VAL A 406 -3.15 -0.76 -14.16
CA VAL A 406 -3.64 -0.27 -12.87
C VAL A 406 -4.64 0.84 -13.10
N VAL A 407 -5.88 0.62 -12.67
CA VAL A 407 -6.97 1.60 -12.76
C VAL A 407 -7.06 2.36 -11.44
N LEU A 408 -6.79 3.65 -11.46
CA LEU A 408 -6.78 4.54 -10.30
C LEU A 408 -8.02 5.40 -10.19
N SER A 409 -8.67 5.68 -11.31
CA SER A 409 -9.95 6.39 -11.41
C SER A 409 -10.65 6.04 -12.72
N GLY A 410 -11.87 6.52 -12.91
CA GLY A 410 -12.70 6.34 -14.09
C GLY A 410 -14.18 6.44 -13.72
N ARG A 411 -15.04 6.60 -14.72
CA ARG A 411 -16.49 6.64 -14.51
C ARG A 411 -17.05 5.24 -14.21
N ASP A 412 -18.19 5.19 -13.53
CA ASP A 412 -18.91 3.96 -13.21
C ASP A 412 -20.10 3.67 -14.15
N GLU A 413 -20.41 4.63 -15.02
CA GLU A 413 -21.44 4.53 -16.06
C GLU A 413 -20.80 4.60 -17.45
N GLU A 414 -21.57 4.35 -18.51
CA GLU A 414 -21.13 4.37 -19.91
C GLU A 414 -19.89 3.50 -20.16
N ASP A 415 -18.88 3.98 -20.90
CA ASP A 415 -17.75 3.19 -21.35
C ASP A 415 -16.67 3.00 -20.28
N GLY A 416 -16.43 3.95 -19.37
CA GLY A 416 -15.43 3.85 -18.29
C GLY A 416 -14.05 3.43 -18.82
N ILE A 417 -13.51 2.31 -18.32
CA ILE A 417 -12.27 1.71 -18.84
C ILE A 417 -12.63 0.60 -19.83
N TYR A 418 -12.32 0.82 -21.09
CA TYR A 418 -12.70 -0.05 -22.19
C TYR A 418 -11.50 -0.83 -22.73
N LEU A 419 -11.56 -2.17 -22.71
CA LEU A 419 -10.48 -3.07 -23.10
C LEU A 419 -10.95 -3.98 -24.25
N GLU A 420 -10.40 -3.80 -25.44
CA GLU A 420 -10.66 -4.61 -26.64
C GLU A 420 -9.35 -5.12 -27.25
N ASP A 421 -9.22 -6.42 -27.42
CA ASP A 421 -7.99 -7.06 -27.93
C ASP A 421 -6.76 -6.65 -27.07
N VAL A 422 -6.91 -6.72 -25.73
CA VAL A 422 -5.89 -6.36 -24.75
C VAL A 422 -5.30 -7.63 -24.11
N ASP A 423 -3.97 -7.72 -24.09
CA ASP A 423 -3.24 -8.82 -23.46
C ASP A 423 -2.42 -8.30 -22.27
N ALA A 424 -2.73 -8.75 -21.03
CA ALA A 424 -2.01 -8.35 -19.84
C ALA A 424 -1.89 -9.47 -18.79
N ASN A 425 -0.76 -9.52 -18.09
CA ASN A 425 -0.57 -10.44 -16.97
C ASN A 425 -1.45 -10.09 -15.76
N SER A 426 -1.72 -8.80 -15.53
CA SER A 426 -2.63 -8.39 -14.46
C SER A 426 -3.34 -7.08 -14.74
N LEU A 427 -4.57 -6.98 -14.22
CA LEU A 427 -5.36 -5.76 -14.09
C LEU A 427 -5.67 -5.55 -12.61
N GLU A 428 -5.34 -4.41 -12.07
CA GLU A 428 -5.65 -4.04 -10.69
C GLU A 428 -6.57 -2.81 -10.67
N VAL A 429 -7.72 -2.92 -10.01
CA VAL A 429 -8.64 -1.78 -9.81
C VAL A 429 -8.45 -1.24 -8.40
N LYS A 430 -7.84 -0.05 -8.30
CA LYS A 430 -7.46 0.65 -7.04
C LYS A 430 -8.12 2.03 -6.91
N SER A 431 -9.25 2.22 -7.52
CA SER A 431 -9.94 3.52 -7.54
C SER A 431 -10.43 3.96 -6.17
N GLY A 432 -10.45 5.26 -5.93
CA GLY A 432 -11.09 5.87 -4.76
C GLY A 432 -12.61 5.98 -4.86
N SER A 433 -13.19 5.73 -6.04
CA SER A 433 -14.63 5.68 -6.34
C SER A 433 -14.96 4.39 -7.09
N LYS A 434 -16.25 4.09 -7.27
CA LYS A 434 -16.68 2.99 -8.15
C LYS A 434 -16.21 3.28 -9.57
N VAL A 435 -15.75 2.25 -10.28
CA VAL A 435 -15.30 2.37 -11.67
C VAL A 435 -15.82 1.20 -12.49
N LYS A 436 -16.18 1.47 -13.75
CA LYS A 436 -16.59 0.46 -14.72
C LYS A 436 -15.40 0.00 -15.56
N VAL A 437 -15.24 -1.31 -15.68
CA VAL A 437 -14.26 -1.97 -16.55
C VAL A 437 -15.00 -2.85 -17.55
N ASN A 438 -14.80 -2.58 -18.83
CA ASN A 438 -15.42 -3.31 -19.93
C ASN A 438 -14.41 -4.28 -20.55
N LEU A 439 -14.70 -5.57 -20.49
CA LEU A 439 -13.92 -6.62 -21.15
C LEU A 439 -14.60 -7.00 -22.46
N ARG A 440 -13.94 -6.74 -23.58
CA ARG A 440 -14.46 -6.94 -24.94
C ARG A 440 -13.72 -8.05 -25.67
N PRO A 441 -14.19 -8.49 -26.84
CA PRO A 441 -13.58 -9.59 -27.60
C PRO A 441 -12.08 -9.42 -27.83
N GLY A 442 -11.34 -10.52 -27.79
CA GLY A 442 -9.89 -10.53 -27.94
C GLY A 442 -9.09 -10.13 -26.69
N THR A 443 -9.75 -9.60 -25.67
CA THR A 443 -9.08 -9.27 -24.41
C THR A 443 -8.80 -10.54 -23.61
N TYR A 444 -7.56 -10.68 -23.16
CA TYR A 444 -7.13 -11.71 -22.20
C TYR A 444 -6.36 -11.09 -21.03
N ILE A 445 -6.89 -11.25 -19.83
CA ILE A 445 -6.25 -10.81 -18.59
C ILE A 445 -6.00 -12.02 -17.69
N LYS A 446 -4.74 -12.32 -17.40
CA LYS A 446 -4.42 -13.49 -16.59
C LYS A 446 -5.00 -13.39 -15.18
N LYS A 447 -4.88 -12.23 -14.50
CA LYS A 447 -5.42 -11.98 -13.15
C LYS A 447 -6.07 -10.61 -13.06
N ILE A 448 -7.30 -10.56 -12.56
CA ILE A 448 -7.99 -9.29 -12.26
C ILE A 448 -8.12 -9.17 -10.74
N HIS A 449 -7.46 -8.17 -10.15
CA HIS A 449 -7.55 -7.88 -8.71
C HIS A 449 -8.51 -6.72 -8.48
N VAL A 450 -9.60 -7.01 -7.74
CA VAL A 450 -10.63 -6.03 -7.38
C VAL A 450 -10.32 -5.49 -5.99
N LEU A 451 -9.71 -4.31 -5.94
CA LEU A 451 -9.22 -3.66 -4.74
C LEU A 451 -10.08 -2.45 -4.32
N ALA A 452 -11.08 -2.12 -5.15
CA ALA A 452 -12.03 -1.02 -4.95
C ALA A 452 -13.42 -1.43 -5.44
N ASN A 453 -14.44 -0.60 -5.19
CA ASN A 453 -15.78 -0.80 -5.76
C ASN A 453 -15.69 -0.80 -7.28
N THR A 454 -16.19 -1.87 -7.91
CA THR A 454 -15.98 -2.09 -9.34
C THR A 454 -17.23 -2.69 -9.98
N LEU A 455 -17.59 -2.19 -11.16
CA LEU A 455 -18.48 -2.85 -12.10
C LEU A 455 -17.64 -3.48 -13.21
N ILE A 456 -17.68 -4.79 -13.36
CA ILE A 456 -17.08 -5.49 -14.52
C ILE A 456 -18.20 -5.89 -15.48
N GLU A 457 -18.10 -5.35 -16.69
CA GLU A 457 -18.98 -5.73 -17.79
C GLU A 457 -18.20 -6.62 -18.75
N ASN A 458 -18.53 -7.92 -18.81
CA ASN A 458 -17.83 -8.88 -19.63
C ASN A 458 -18.66 -9.38 -20.82
N TYR A 459 -18.33 -8.88 -22.01
CA TYR A 459 -18.87 -9.32 -23.28
C TYR A 459 -17.77 -9.95 -24.14
N GLN A 460 -17.52 -11.24 -23.92
CA GLN A 460 -16.56 -12.04 -24.68
C GLN A 460 -15.08 -11.69 -24.45
N GLY A 461 -14.73 -11.06 -23.34
CA GLY A 461 -13.36 -10.99 -22.88
C GLY A 461 -13.01 -12.27 -22.09
N ASP A 462 -11.77 -12.71 -22.19
CA ASP A 462 -11.24 -13.86 -21.48
C ASP A 462 -10.36 -13.44 -20.30
N TYR A 463 -10.44 -14.19 -19.22
CA TYR A 463 -9.57 -14.04 -18.06
C TYR A 463 -9.33 -15.42 -17.42
N LYS A 464 -8.27 -15.56 -16.62
CA LYS A 464 -8.02 -16.80 -15.89
C LYS A 464 -8.68 -16.81 -14.52
N GLU A 465 -8.61 -15.70 -13.79
CA GLU A 465 -9.20 -15.57 -12.45
C GLU A 465 -9.48 -14.11 -12.12
N ILE A 466 -10.58 -13.84 -11.41
CA ILE A 466 -10.87 -12.59 -10.73
C ILE A 466 -10.65 -12.81 -9.24
N ILE A 467 -9.89 -11.95 -8.59
CA ILE A 467 -9.54 -12.05 -7.17
C ILE A 467 -10.05 -10.82 -6.44
N VAL A 468 -10.86 -11.03 -5.40
CA VAL A 468 -11.23 -10.01 -4.42
C VAL A 468 -10.37 -10.25 -3.17
N PRO A 469 -9.22 -9.59 -3.05
CA PRO A 469 -8.30 -9.85 -1.97
C PRO A 469 -8.80 -9.27 -0.64
N LYS A 470 -8.28 -9.80 0.46
CA LYS A 470 -8.56 -9.26 1.79
C LYS A 470 -8.00 -7.84 1.90
N THR A 471 -8.88 -6.90 2.23
CA THR A 471 -8.54 -5.50 2.51
C THR A 471 -9.35 -5.01 3.71
N PRO A 472 -8.91 -3.94 4.40
CA PRO A 472 -9.66 -3.41 5.55
C PRO A 472 -11.07 -2.92 5.19
N ASN A 473 -11.27 -2.49 3.95
CA ASN A 473 -12.51 -1.88 3.51
C ASN A 473 -13.43 -2.90 2.83
N TYR A 474 -14.72 -2.81 3.12
CA TYR A 474 -15.78 -3.48 2.39
C TYR A 474 -15.83 -3.00 0.93
N LYS A 475 -16.11 -3.91 0.01
CA LYS A 475 -16.16 -3.61 -1.43
C LYS A 475 -17.45 -4.10 -2.05
N GLU A 476 -17.86 -3.46 -3.13
CA GLU A 476 -18.89 -3.93 -4.05
C GLU A 476 -18.22 -4.39 -5.35
N LEU A 477 -18.49 -5.62 -5.77
CA LEU A 477 -18.18 -6.12 -7.09
C LEU A 477 -19.46 -6.42 -7.83
N GLU A 478 -19.82 -5.54 -8.77
CA GLU A 478 -20.97 -5.72 -9.65
C GLU A 478 -20.52 -6.38 -10.97
N LEU A 479 -21.28 -7.37 -11.42
CA LEU A 479 -20.98 -8.21 -12.57
C LEU A 479 -22.10 -8.17 -13.58
N THR A 480 -21.79 -7.87 -14.84
CA THR A 480 -22.72 -7.89 -15.97
C THR A 480 -22.10 -8.68 -17.13
N GLY A 481 -22.86 -9.58 -17.77
CA GLY A 481 -22.36 -10.42 -18.86
C GLY A 481 -21.99 -11.83 -18.39
N THR A 482 -20.96 -12.46 -18.99
CA THR A 482 -20.64 -13.88 -18.77
C THR A 482 -19.30 -14.05 -18.05
N PHE A 483 -19.32 -14.80 -16.96
CA PHE A 483 -18.15 -15.12 -16.13
C PHE A 483 -18.02 -16.65 -15.98
N SER A 484 -17.23 -17.26 -16.85
CA SER A 484 -17.04 -18.72 -16.95
C SER A 484 -15.84 -19.24 -16.15
N GLU A 485 -14.95 -18.35 -15.71
CA GLU A 485 -13.78 -18.68 -14.92
C GLU A 485 -13.95 -18.29 -13.44
N ASN A 486 -13.05 -18.74 -12.59
CA ASN A 486 -13.15 -18.58 -11.14
C ASN A 486 -13.14 -17.12 -10.68
N ILE A 487 -14.06 -16.79 -9.77
CA ILE A 487 -14.01 -15.58 -8.96
C ILE A 487 -13.64 -15.99 -7.53
N ILE A 488 -12.46 -15.58 -7.07
CA ILE A 488 -11.88 -15.94 -5.78
C ILE A 488 -12.12 -14.80 -4.80
N VAL A 489 -12.81 -15.10 -3.71
CA VAL A 489 -13.12 -14.13 -2.64
C VAL A 489 -12.29 -14.45 -1.42
N GLU A 490 -11.37 -13.54 -1.08
CA GLU A 490 -10.45 -13.68 0.06
C GLU A 490 -10.71 -12.63 1.16
N GLY A 491 -11.66 -11.71 0.95
CA GLY A 491 -12.03 -10.66 1.90
C GLY A 491 -13.50 -10.29 1.82
N GLN A 492 -13.92 -9.35 2.64
CA GLN A 492 -15.32 -8.91 2.71
C GLN A 492 -15.77 -8.20 1.42
N VAL A 493 -16.94 -8.58 0.91
CA VAL A 493 -17.45 -8.08 -0.38
C VAL A 493 -18.96 -8.28 -0.52
N GLU A 494 -19.62 -7.38 -1.24
CA GLU A 494 -20.91 -7.62 -1.88
C GLU A 494 -20.69 -7.97 -3.34
N LEU A 495 -21.07 -9.20 -3.70
CA LEU A 495 -21.11 -9.68 -5.08
C LEU A 495 -22.52 -9.45 -5.61
N LYS A 496 -22.62 -8.62 -6.64
CA LYS A 496 -23.90 -8.27 -7.24
C LYS A 496 -23.90 -8.65 -8.72
N THR A 497 -24.99 -9.26 -9.18
CA THR A 497 -25.17 -9.55 -10.61
C THR A 497 -26.32 -8.74 -11.18
N THR A 498 -26.10 -8.13 -12.35
CA THR A 498 -27.07 -7.29 -13.06
C THR A 498 -27.16 -7.66 -14.53
N GLY A 499 -28.16 -7.15 -15.25
CA GLY A 499 -28.28 -7.33 -16.71
C GLY A 499 -28.38 -8.77 -17.20
N GLY A 500 -28.84 -9.72 -16.36
CA GLY A 500 -28.91 -11.14 -16.72
C GLY A 500 -27.56 -11.82 -16.71
N ALA A 501 -26.61 -11.36 -15.91
CA ALA A 501 -25.28 -11.93 -15.79
C ALA A 501 -25.30 -13.45 -15.50
N TYR A 502 -24.38 -14.16 -16.12
CA TYR A 502 -24.09 -15.55 -15.84
C TYR A 502 -22.74 -15.67 -15.12
N VAL A 503 -22.73 -16.16 -13.88
CA VAL A 503 -21.53 -16.35 -13.06
C VAL A 503 -21.46 -17.81 -12.64
N ARG A 504 -20.46 -18.54 -13.14
CA ARG A 504 -20.35 -19.98 -12.94
C ARG A 504 -19.80 -20.36 -11.56
N ASP A 505 -18.60 -19.92 -11.24
CA ASP A 505 -17.88 -20.40 -10.05
C ASP A 505 -17.41 -19.26 -9.14
N ILE A 506 -17.92 -19.22 -7.92
CA ILE A 506 -17.42 -18.38 -6.83
C ILE A 506 -16.69 -19.27 -5.81
N LEU A 507 -15.45 -18.89 -5.46
CA LEU A 507 -14.58 -19.62 -4.53
C LEU A 507 -14.36 -18.75 -3.28
N ILE A 508 -15.07 -19.02 -2.18
CA ILE A 508 -14.96 -18.26 -0.95
C ILE A 508 -13.84 -18.85 -0.09
N LYS A 509 -12.80 -18.04 0.15
CA LYS A 509 -11.60 -18.35 0.92
C LYS A 509 -11.33 -17.30 2.00
N THR A 510 -12.38 -16.72 2.54
CA THR A 510 -12.34 -15.65 3.55
C THR A 510 -12.11 -16.19 4.96
N ASP A 511 -11.86 -15.29 5.90
CA ASP A 511 -11.91 -15.60 7.33
C ASP A 511 -13.36 -15.47 7.86
N LYS A 512 -13.62 -16.06 9.03
CA LYS A 512 -14.96 -16.08 9.66
C LYS A 512 -15.55 -14.68 9.90
N GLU A 513 -14.71 -13.67 10.04
CA GLU A 513 -15.12 -12.30 10.34
C GLU A 513 -15.41 -11.48 9.06
N ASP A 514 -15.01 -11.99 7.90
CA ASP A 514 -15.27 -11.34 6.63
C ASP A 514 -16.66 -11.70 6.12
N VAL A 515 -17.49 -10.68 5.90
CA VAL A 515 -18.85 -10.84 5.40
C VAL A 515 -18.85 -10.88 3.87
N VAL A 516 -19.46 -11.93 3.30
CA VAL A 516 -19.71 -12.05 1.87
C VAL A 516 -21.20 -11.95 1.62
N ILE A 517 -21.64 -10.92 0.89
CA ILE A 517 -23.03 -10.75 0.50
C ILE A 517 -23.19 -11.21 -0.95
N LEU A 518 -24.21 -12.03 -1.21
CA LEU A 518 -24.59 -12.49 -2.54
C LEU A 518 -25.93 -11.83 -2.94
N ASP A 519 -25.88 -10.95 -3.95
CA ASP A 519 -27.07 -10.24 -4.47
C ASP A 519 -27.22 -10.52 -5.97
N GLY A 520 -28.06 -11.49 -6.33
CA GLY A 520 -28.33 -11.87 -7.70
C GLY A 520 -28.12 -13.36 -8.00
N LYS A 521 -27.71 -13.70 -9.23
CA LYS A 521 -27.68 -15.10 -9.71
C LYS A 521 -26.24 -15.62 -9.83
N PHE A 522 -25.98 -16.74 -9.16
CA PHE A 522 -24.70 -17.45 -9.17
C PHE A 522 -24.97 -18.94 -9.33
N ASP A 523 -24.20 -19.65 -10.17
CA ASP A 523 -24.37 -21.09 -10.29
C ASP A 523 -23.81 -21.80 -9.07
N ASP A 524 -22.50 -21.87 -8.94
CA ASP A 524 -21.79 -22.60 -7.91
C ASP A 524 -21.01 -21.67 -6.98
N VAL A 525 -21.32 -21.70 -5.68
CA VAL A 525 -20.59 -20.98 -4.63
C VAL A 525 -19.91 -22.02 -3.73
N LYS A 526 -18.59 -22.16 -3.90
CA LYS A 526 -17.74 -23.12 -3.20
C LYS A 526 -17.10 -22.47 -1.97
N VAL A 527 -17.38 -23.02 -0.80
CA VAL A 527 -16.84 -22.48 0.47
C VAL A 527 -15.69 -23.37 0.94
N TYR A 528 -14.49 -22.79 1.03
CA TYR A 528 -13.26 -23.49 1.44
C TYR A 528 -12.88 -23.27 2.90
N THR A 529 -13.30 -22.16 3.49
CA THR A 529 -12.99 -21.75 4.88
C THR A 529 -14.23 -21.28 5.57
N GLY A 530 -14.18 -21.11 6.90
CA GLY A 530 -15.30 -20.49 7.63
C GLY A 530 -15.56 -19.09 7.09
N ALA A 531 -16.83 -18.75 6.85
CA ALA A 531 -17.26 -17.46 6.31
C ALA A 531 -18.60 -17.04 6.93
N ASP A 532 -18.86 -15.73 6.99
CA ASP A 532 -20.19 -15.16 7.22
C ASP A 532 -20.80 -14.81 5.85
N ILE A 533 -21.73 -15.65 5.38
CA ILE A 533 -22.38 -15.50 4.08
C ILE A 533 -23.80 -14.98 4.29
N LYS A 534 -24.13 -13.86 3.65
CA LYS A 534 -25.49 -13.30 3.62
C LYS A 534 -25.99 -13.31 2.19
N VAL A 535 -27.15 -13.91 1.96
CA VAL A 535 -27.80 -13.82 0.65
C VAL A 535 -28.95 -12.82 0.72
N THR A 536 -29.19 -12.11 -0.39
CA THR A 536 -30.35 -11.21 -0.51
C THR A 536 -31.59 -11.97 -0.99
N GLU A 537 -32.76 -11.35 -0.94
CA GLU A 537 -34.01 -11.92 -1.49
C GLU A 537 -33.93 -12.19 -3.00
N LYS A 538 -33.01 -11.53 -3.70
CA LYS A 538 -32.79 -11.70 -5.15
C LYS A 538 -31.80 -12.82 -5.47
N ALA A 539 -31.15 -13.39 -4.45
CA ALA A 539 -30.10 -14.35 -4.68
C ALA A 539 -30.65 -15.72 -5.14
N SER A 540 -29.96 -16.27 -6.13
CA SER A 540 -30.12 -17.65 -6.58
C SER A 540 -28.72 -18.28 -6.67
N ALA A 541 -28.47 -19.35 -5.91
CA ALA A 541 -27.16 -19.99 -5.85
C ALA A 541 -27.21 -21.41 -5.31
N ARG A 542 -26.31 -22.27 -5.78
CA ARG A 542 -25.95 -23.50 -5.10
C ARG A 542 -24.69 -23.28 -4.24
N ILE A 543 -24.84 -23.30 -2.92
CA ILE A 543 -23.75 -23.08 -1.96
C ILE A 543 -23.32 -24.44 -1.39
N PHE A 544 -22.05 -24.80 -1.55
CA PHE A 544 -21.56 -26.05 -1.02
C PHE A 544 -20.13 -25.98 -0.49
N GLY A 545 -19.83 -26.82 0.54
CA GLY A 545 -18.49 -26.94 1.09
C GLY A 545 -17.67 -27.95 0.30
N GLU A 546 -16.47 -27.56 -0.13
CA GLU A 546 -15.46 -28.55 -0.47
C GLU A 546 -14.76 -29.02 0.80
N THR A 547 -14.46 -30.35 0.84
CA THR A 547 -13.87 -31.03 1.99
C THR A 547 -12.59 -30.34 2.45
N VAL A 548 -12.71 -29.43 3.36
CA VAL A 548 -11.58 -28.83 4.07
C VAL A 548 -11.72 -29.18 5.54
N LYS A 549 -10.60 -29.42 6.20
CA LYS A 549 -10.49 -29.44 7.66
C LYS A 549 -10.81 -28.03 8.19
N ALA A 550 -12.03 -27.56 7.98
CA ALA A 550 -12.49 -26.26 8.45
C ALA A 550 -12.53 -26.31 9.98
N GLN A 551 -11.59 -25.64 10.61
CA GLN A 551 -11.57 -25.40 12.06
C GLN A 551 -12.57 -24.31 12.46
N THR A 552 -13.20 -23.63 11.50
CA THR A 552 -14.10 -22.49 11.71
C THR A 552 -15.48 -22.75 11.13
N LYS A 553 -16.51 -22.42 11.90
CA LYS A 553 -17.91 -22.56 11.54
C LYS A 553 -18.31 -21.53 10.48
N THR A 554 -18.93 -21.98 9.38
CA THR A 554 -19.57 -21.13 8.39
C THR A 554 -20.96 -20.71 8.88
N GLU A 555 -21.28 -19.43 8.80
CA GLU A 555 -22.61 -18.89 9.07
C GLU A 555 -23.26 -18.44 7.77
N ILE A 556 -24.52 -18.85 7.52
CA ILE A 556 -25.25 -18.50 6.30
C ILE A 556 -26.62 -17.96 6.70
N TYR A 557 -26.89 -16.71 6.32
CA TYR A 557 -28.20 -16.10 6.49
C TYR A 557 -28.98 -16.16 5.18
N VAL A 558 -30.18 -16.74 5.21
CA VAL A 558 -31.07 -16.89 4.04
C VAL A 558 -32.41 -16.22 4.34
N PRO A 559 -32.77 -15.09 3.67
CA PRO A 559 -34.05 -14.44 3.83
C PRO A 559 -35.17 -15.19 3.09
N LYS A 560 -36.40 -14.89 3.40
CA LYS A 560 -37.57 -15.38 2.67
C LYS A 560 -37.53 -14.84 1.24
N GLY A 561 -37.67 -15.73 0.25
CA GLY A 561 -37.69 -15.36 -1.17
C GLY A 561 -36.39 -15.68 -1.91
N ALA A 562 -35.27 -15.89 -1.22
CA ALA A 562 -34.04 -16.35 -1.86
C ALA A 562 -34.19 -17.80 -2.40
N ASP A 563 -33.67 -18.03 -3.62
CA ASP A 563 -33.63 -19.35 -4.28
C ASP A 563 -32.24 -19.97 -4.11
N VAL A 564 -31.96 -20.46 -2.91
CA VAL A 564 -30.64 -20.96 -2.54
C VAL A 564 -30.73 -22.41 -2.09
N ARG A 565 -29.80 -23.24 -2.58
CA ARG A 565 -29.61 -24.62 -2.15
C ARG A 565 -28.26 -24.80 -1.46
N ILE A 566 -28.24 -25.34 -0.25
CA ILE A 566 -27.04 -25.52 0.58
C ILE A 566 -26.71 -27.00 0.70
N GLU A 567 -25.50 -27.40 0.33
CA GLU A 567 -25.04 -28.78 0.32
C GLU A 567 -23.65 -28.94 0.97
N LYS A 568 -23.43 -30.05 1.68
CA LYS A 568 -22.09 -30.54 2.11
C LYS A 568 -21.23 -29.57 2.94
N ILE A 569 -21.80 -28.53 3.56
CA ILE A 569 -21.05 -27.64 4.47
C ILE A 569 -21.11 -28.21 5.89
N ARG A 570 -19.97 -28.42 6.55
CA ARG A 570 -19.89 -28.83 7.97
C ARG A 570 -18.59 -28.29 8.60
N PRO A 571 -18.63 -27.69 9.79
CA PRO A 571 -19.83 -27.27 10.53
C PRO A 571 -20.43 -25.98 9.93
N TYR A 572 -21.75 -25.90 9.89
CA TYR A 572 -22.48 -24.71 9.43
C TYR A 572 -23.65 -24.35 10.34
N ASN A 573 -24.08 -23.11 10.25
CA ASN A 573 -25.28 -22.62 10.87
C ASN A 573 -26.08 -21.83 9.83
N VAL A 574 -27.30 -22.26 9.53
CA VAL A 574 -28.19 -21.55 8.60
C VAL A 574 -29.26 -20.85 9.41
N THR A 575 -29.46 -19.57 9.17
CA THR A 575 -30.43 -18.71 9.83
C THR A 575 -31.28 -17.96 8.81
N GLY A 576 -32.33 -17.27 9.28
CA GLY A 576 -33.25 -16.51 8.42
C GLY A 576 -34.51 -17.29 8.04
N ASP A 577 -35.53 -16.58 7.54
CA ASP A 577 -36.87 -17.13 7.27
C ASP A 577 -36.90 -18.05 6.02
N GLY A 578 -35.87 -18.01 5.18
CA GLY A 578 -35.73 -18.87 3.99
C GLY A 578 -34.97 -20.17 4.24
N LYS A 579 -34.47 -20.44 5.46
CA LYS A 579 -33.55 -21.55 5.77
C LYS A 579 -34.11 -22.94 5.42
N ASP A 580 -35.41 -23.16 5.65
CA ASP A 580 -36.03 -24.49 5.45
C ASP A 580 -36.12 -24.87 3.97
N ASN A 581 -36.28 -23.87 3.09
CA ASN A 581 -36.27 -24.07 1.63
C ASN A 581 -34.83 -24.30 1.12
N ALA A 582 -33.83 -23.68 1.74
CA ALA A 582 -32.43 -23.78 1.32
C ALA A 582 -31.78 -25.14 1.69
N LEU A 583 -32.33 -25.85 2.67
CA LEU A 583 -31.82 -27.14 3.16
C LEU A 583 -32.50 -28.37 2.54
N ASN A 584 -33.59 -28.19 1.80
CA ASN A 584 -34.33 -29.20 1.06
C ASN A 584 -33.84 -29.32 -0.38
#